data_50ad6cfde4589bf8ec62a934d074637e
#
_entry.id   50ad6cfde4589bf8ec62a934d074637e
#
_cell.length_a   1.000
_cell.length_b   1.000
_cell.length_c   1.000
_cell.angle_alpha   90.00
_cell.angle_beta   90.00
_cell.angle_gamma   90.00
#
_symmetry.space_group_name_H-M   'P 1'
#
loop_
_entity.id
_entity.type
_entity.pdbx_description
1 polymer ?
#
loop_
_entity_poly.entity_id
_entity_poly.type
_entity_poly.pdbx_seq_one_letter_code
_entity_poly.pdbx_strand_id
1 'polypeptide(L)'
;MSAAVVFLLFFVCLIIAIPISIALGIVSVLPGAFDPSFTASGQFVIRSMLGGIDSFPLLAVPMFVLSGMIMAKGGISKKIFDVFAFFIGKLTAGMPCAVIVTCLFYGAISGSAPATVAAVGSMTIPILVRLGYDKSFATAIVAVAGGLGVIIPPSIPFIMYGMASGESVSDLFMAGVVPGLLIGALLMVYAIYYCKKHGEDKEKIAAEIDQLHAKGFIGVFKESFFAILSPVIILGCIYTGVASPTEAAVISVFYSLVVSLFIYKSMKFKDIWGIMVEGVRTYAPILFILAASIAFSRVLTLMRVPQSISAWILGNFHNKIVILLVINIFLLIVGMVMDTTPAILILTPILLPIVTAIGMNPIHFGVMMVVNLAIGFVTPPIGVNLFVASSLTDIPVMKIAQKAMPLIICFLIALLLITIITQISLALL
;
A
#
# COMPACT_ATOMS: atom_id res chain seq x y z
N MET A 1 -0.22 16.17 31.96
CA MET A 1 0.10 14.76 31.69
C MET A 1 1.32 14.70 30.77
N SER A 2 2.30 13.80 30.97
CA SER A 2 3.46 13.71 30.08
C SER A 2 3.14 12.91 28.80
N ALA A 3 3.87 13.22 27.70
CA ALA A 3 3.73 12.49 26.43
C ALA A 3 3.99 10.98 26.58
N ALA A 4 4.93 10.59 27.43
CA ALA A 4 5.23 9.19 27.72
C ALA A 4 4.01 8.43 28.28
N VAL A 5 3.22 9.07 29.15
CA VAL A 5 1.99 8.49 29.71
C VAL A 5 0.94 8.33 28.62
N VAL A 6 0.80 9.29 27.70
CA VAL A 6 -0.14 9.20 26.56
C VAL A 6 0.20 8.01 25.66
N PHE A 7 1.48 7.84 25.29
CA PHE A 7 1.93 6.69 24.51
C PHE A 7 1.76 5.36 25.27
N LEU A 8 2.11 5.34 26.57
CA LEU A 8 1.91 4.14 27.38
C LEU A 8 0.44 3.71 27.40
N LEU A 9 -0.47 4.65 27.63
CA LEU A 9 -1.92 4.37 27.61
C LEU A 9 -2.41 3.93 26.25
N PHE A 10 -1.88 4.53 25.18
CA PHE A 10 -2.18 4.07 23.81
C PHE A 10 -1.77 2.61 23.59
N PHE A 11 -0.55 2.23 23.97
CA PHE A 11 -0.09 0.84 23.87
C PHE A 11 -0.89 -0.11 24.77
N VAL A 12 -1.25 0.31 25.98
CA VAL A 12 -2.15 -0.48 26.85
C VAL A 12 -3.50 -0.72 26.17
N CYS A 13 -4.10 0.31 25.57
CA CYS A 13 -5.35 0.16 24.82
C CYS A 13 -5.21 -0.86 23.67
N LEU A 14 -4.07 -0.86 22.96
CA LEU A 14 -3.82 -1.83 21.89
C LEU A 14 -3.65 -3.26 22.44
N ILE A 15 -2.95 -3.44 23.55
CA ILE A 15 -2.73 -4.76 24.18
C ILE A 15 -4.06 -5.39 24.64
N ILE A 16 -4.98 -4.57 25.16
CA ILE A 16 -6.33 -5.03 25.55
C ILE A 16 -7.32 -5.07 24.38
N ALA A 17 -6.79 -5.02 23.13
CA ALA A 17 -7.55 -5.15 21.89
C ALA A 17 -8.63 -4.08 21.65
N ILE A 18 -8.48 -2.86 22.19
CA ILE A 18 -9.34 -1.72 21.83
C ILE A 18 -9.02 -1.33 20.37
N PRO A 19 -10.05 -1.13 19.52
CA PRO A 19 -9.83 -0.66 18.15
C PRO A 19 -8.99 0.62 18.10
N ILE A 20 -8.03 0.70 17.17
CA ILE A 20 -7.05 1.79 17.07
C ILE A 20 -7.72 3.17 17.06
N SER A 21 -8.81 3.33 16.32
CA SER A 21 -9.56 4.59 16.23
C SER A 21 -10.12 5.04 17.58
N ILE A 22 -10.64 4.11 18.37
CA ILE A 22 -11.19 4.37 19.71
C ILE A 22 -10.04 4.67 20.68
N ALA A 23 -8.96 3.89 20.64
CA ALA A 23 -7.77 4.11 21.45
C ALA A 23 -7.19 5.52 21.22
N LEU A 24 -7.01 5.92 19.95
CA LEU A 24 -6.56 7.27 19.59
C LEU A 24 -7.51 8.37 20.08
N GLY A 25 -8.81 8.16 19.96
CA GLY A 25 -9.81 9.09 20.49
C GLY A 25 -9.71 9.26 22.00
N ILE A 26 -9.66 8.15 22.75
CA ILE A 26 -9.53 8.15 24.21
C ILE A 26 -8.26 8.90 24.63
N VAL A 27 -7.09 8.50 24.11
CA VAL A 27 -5.81 9.10 24.53
C VAL A 27 -5.66 10.56 24.12
N SER A 28 -6.40 11.00 23.10
CA SER A 28 -6.42 12.41 22.68
C SER A 28 -7.18 13.31 23.65
N VAL A 29 -8.21 12.79 24.32
CA VAL A 29 -9.02 13.56 25.28
C VAL A 29 -8.37 13.62 26.65
N LEU A 30 -7.58 12.61 27.03
CA LEU A 30 -7.04 12.48 28.38
C LEU A 30 -6.20 13.68 28.85
N PRO A 31 -5.29 14.29 28.05
CA PRO A 31 -4.50 15.43 28.51
C PRO A 31 -5.37 16.60 28.99
N GLY A 32 -6.43 16.94 28.24
CA GLY A 32 -7.36 18.00 28.63
C GLY A 32 -8.33 17.60 29.76
N ALA A 33 -8.59 16.31 29.93
CA ALA A 33 -9.42 15.83 31.03
C ALA A 33 -8.69 15.88 32.38
N PHE A 34 -7.37 15.60 32.37
CA PHE A 34 -6.55 15.64 33.60
C PHE A 34 -5.99 17.03 33.92
N ASP A 35 -5.91 17.92 32.92
CA ASP A 35 -5.43 19.28 33.08
C ASP A 35 -6.38 20.25 32.36
N PRO A 36 -7.33 20.86 33.07
CA PRO A 36 -8.26 21.81 32.47
C PRO A 36 -7.62 23.07 31.87
N SER A 37 -6.37 23.36 32.24
CA SER A 37 -5.60 24.46 31.62
C SER A 37 -4.99 24.10 30.26
N PHE A 38 -4.96 22.81 29.92
CA PHE A 38 -4.47 22.35 28.63
C PHE A 38 -5.48 22.62 27.52
N THR A 39 -5.02 23.24 26.44
CA THR A 39 -5.87 23.73 25.35
C THR A 39 -6.61 22.64 24.56
N ALA A 40 -6.17 21.37 24.63
CA ALA A 40 -6.81 20.25 23.96
C ALA A 40 -7.99 19.68 24.78
N SER A 41 -9.06 20.45 24.90
CA SER A 41 -10.32 19.97 25.47
C SER A 41 -11.00 18.92 24.59
N GLY A 42 -11.98 18.17 25.12
CA GLY A 42 -12.77 17.23 24.32
C GLY A 42 -13.42 17.89 23.09
N GLN A 43 -13.83 19.16 23.22
CA GLN A 43 -14.37 19.94 22.09
C GLN A 43 -13.31 20.22 21.02
N PHE A 44 -12.06 20.49 21.41
CA PHE A 44 -10.93 20.64 20.48
C PHE A 44 -10.67 19.33 19.72
N VAL A 45 -10.70 18.18 20.41
CA VAL A 45 -10.50 16.86 19.81
C VAL A 45 -11.59 16.58 18.75
N ILE A 46 -12.87 16.77 19.10
CA ILE A 46 -13.99 16.56 18.16
C ILE A 46 -13.87 17.49 16.95
N ARG A 47 -13.58 18.78 17.16
CA ARG A 47 -13.38 19.73 16.05
C ARG A 47 -12.19 19.34 15.18
N SER A 48 -11.13 18.82 15.78
CA SER A 48 -9.94 18.32 15.06
C SER A 48 -10.26 17.07 14.24
N MET A 49 -11.10 16.17 14.75
CA MET A 49 -11.58 15.00 14.00
C MET A 49 -12.40 15.42 12.78
N LEU A 50 -13.39 16.29 12.97
CA LEU A 50 -14.26 16.73 11.89
C LEU A 50 -13.49 17.55 10.83
N GLY A 51 -12.70 18.53 11.24
CA GLY A 51 -11.91 19.35 10.31
C GLY A 51 -10.78 18.56 9.63
N GLY A 52 -10.34 17.43 10.20
CA GLY A 52 -9.32 16.58 9.60
C GLY A 52 -9.83 15.76 8.41
N ILE A 53 -11.11 15.37 8.43
CA ILE A 53 -11.73 14.63 7.33
C ILE A 53 -12.41 15.53 6.29
N ASP A 54 -12.57 16.81 6.58
CA ASP A 54 -13.09 17.80 5.62
C ASP A 54 -11.95 18.29 4.72
N SER A 55 -11.52 17.43 3.81
CA SER A 55 -10.40 17.68 2.91
C SER A 55 -10.66 17.09 1.53
N PHE A 56 -10.49 17.93 0.49
CA PHE A 56 -10.74 17.53 -0.90
C PHE A 56 -9.86 16.34 -1.35
N PRO A 57 -8.54 16.28 -1.06
CA PRO A 57 -7.72 15.13 -1.41
C PRO A 57 -8.19 13.80 -0.80
N LEU A 58 -8.87 13.85 0.34
CA LEU A 58 -9.38 12.66 1.01
C LEU A 58 -10.48 11.95 0.22
N LEU A 59 -11.24 12.68 -0.61
CA LEU A 59 -12.27 12.09 -1.47
C LEU A 59 -11.69 11.10 -2.49
N ALA A 60 -10.40 11.21 -2.81
CA ALA A 60 -9.73 10.25 -3.70
C ALA A 60 -9.73 8.83 -3.11
N VAL A 61 -9.65 8.67 -1.79
CA VAL A 61 -9.56 7.36 -1.12
C VAL A 61 -10.80 6.49 -1.38
N PRO A 62 -12.04 6.92 -1.03
CA PRO A 62 -13.23 6.14 -1.32
C PRO A 62 -13.42 5.87 -2.82
N MET A 63 -13.04 6.81 -3.68
CA MET A 63 -13.15 6.64 -5.13
C MET A 63 -12.17 5.58 -5.66
N PHE A 64 -10.90 5.59 -5.25
CA PHE A 64 -9.95 4.53 -5.65
C PHE A 64 -10.33 3.16 -5.08
N VAL A 65 -10.78 3.08 -3.81
CA VAL A 65 -11.29 1.84 -3.23
C VAL A 65 -12.45 1.30 -4.06
N LEU A 66 -13.43 2.14 -4.39
CA LEU A 66 -14.59 1.75 -5.18
C LEU A 66 -14.19 1.30 -6.59
N SER A 67 -13.31 2.07 -7.27
CA SER A 67 -12.78 1.70 -8.58
C SER A 67 -12.08 0.35 -8.55
N GLY A 68 -11.19 0.12 -7.58
CA GLY A 68 -10.49 -1.15 -7.40
C GLY A 68 -11.45 -2.33 -7.20
N MET A 69 -12.51 -2.15 -6.41
CA MET A 69 -13.54 -3.19 -6.18
C MET A 69 -14.35 -3.51 -7.43
N ILE A 70 -14.74 -2.48 -8.20
CA ILE A 70 -15.43 -2.66 -9.48
C ILE A 70 -14.54 -3.45 -10.45
N MET A 71 -13.27 -3.10 -10.54
CA MET A 71 -12.31 -3.79 -11.42
C MET A 71 -12.00 -5.22 -10.96
N ALA A 72 -11.94 -5.47 -9.66
CA ALA A 72 -11.78 -6.83 -9.13
C ALA A 72 -12.94 -7.73 -9.54
N LYS A 73 -14.19 -7.30 -9.31
CA LYS A 73 -15.39 -8.03 -9.71
C LYS A 73 -15.54 -8.08 -11.24
N GLY A 74 -15.03 -7.06 -11.95
CA GLY A 74 -14.96 -6.99 -13.41
C GLY A 74 -14.00 -7.98 -14.06
N GLY A 75 -13.22 -8.76 -13.30
CA GLY A 75 -12.25 -9.72 -13.82
C GLY A 75 -11.05 -9.09 -14.54
N ILE A 76 -10.79 -7.82 -14.27
CA ILE A 76 -9.72 -7.05 -14.92
C ILE A 76 -8.34 -7.59 -14.56
N SER A 77 -8.13 -8.05 -13.31
CA SER A 77 -6.88 -8.63 -12.87
C SER A 77 -6.44 -9.84 -13.72
N LYS A 78 -7.39 -10.70 -14.10
CA LYS A 78 -7.10 -11.84 -14.99
C LYS A 78 -6.61 -11.40 -16.36
N LYS A 79 -7.25 -10.39 -16.93
CA LYS A 79 -6.90 -9.87 -18.27
C LYS A 79 -5.51 -9.24 -18.30
N ILE A 80 -5.14 -8.55 -17.22
CA ILE A 80 -3.79 -7.99 -17.03
C ILE A 80 -2.77 -9.14 -16.93
N PHE A 81 -3.06 -10.16 -16.13
CA PHE A 81 -2.19 -11.32 -15.98
C PHE A 81 -2.00 -12.09 -17.31
N ASP A 82 -3.08 -12.33 -18.06
CA ASP A 82 -3.05 -13.07 -19.31
C ASP A 82 -2.13 -12.38 -20.36
N VAL A 83 -2.09 -11.04 -20.38
CA VAL A 83 -1.16 -10.30 -21.25
C VAL A 83 0.29 -10.55 -20.85
N PHE A 84 0.64 -10.41 -19.58
CA PHE A 84 2.02 -10.62 -19.16
C PHE A 84 2.41 -12.10 -19.28
N ALA A 85 1.52 -13.02 -18.97
CA ALA A 85 1.75 -14.44 -19.17
C ALA A 85 1.98 -14.77 -20.65
N PHE A 86 1.27 -14.12 -21.58
CA PHE A 86 1.48 -14.29 -23.02
C PHE A 86 2.91 -13.96 -23.45
N PHE A 87 3.49 -12.86 -22.94
CA PHE A 87 4.83 -12.43 -23.35
C PHE A 87 5.95 -13.19 -22.64
N ILE A 88 5.84 -13.37 -21.32
CA ILE A 88 6.95 -13.87 -20.51
C ILE A 88 6.71 -15.26 -19.92
N GLY A 89 5.50 -15.83 -20.07
CA GLY A 89 5.11 -17.07 -19.40
C GLY A 89 5.97 -18.29 -19.71
N LYS A 90 6.52 -18.40 -20.93
CA LYS A 90 7.43 -19.48 -21.35
C LYS A 90 8.87 -19.32 -20.83
N LEU A 91 9.22 -18.13 -20.35
CA LEU A 91 10.55 -17.88 -19.78
C LEU A 91 10.69 -18.58 -18.43
N THR A 92 11.94 -18.83 -18.00
CA THR A 92 12.19 -19.32 -16.64
C THR A 92 11.64 -18.34 -15.60
N ALA A 93 10.82 -18.84 -14.68
CA ALA A 93 10.03 -18.03 -13.74
C ALA A 93 9.04 -17.07 -14.38
N GLY A 94 8.69 -17.29 -15.65
CA GLY A 94 7.82 -16.38 -16.39
C GLY A 94 6.47 -16.19 -15.73
N MET A 95 5.85 -17.26 -15.21
CA MET A 95 4.55 -17.18 -14.53
C MET A 95 4.62 -16.44 -13.19
N PRO A 96 5.58 -16.70 -12.27
CA PRO A 96 5.78 -15.87 -11.08
C PRO A 96 6.11 -14.40 -11.41
N CYS A 97 6.92 -14.13 -12.43
CA CYS A 97 7.19 -12.77 -12.87
C CYS A 97 5.94 -12.08 -13.42
N ALA A 98 5.09 -12.77 -14.16
CA ALA A 98 3.80 -12.25 -14.62
C ALA A 98 2.89 -11.87 -13.44
N VAL A 99 2.91 -12.64 -12.34
CA VAL A 99 2.20 -12.27 -11.10
C VAL A 99 2.73 -10.98 -10.51
N ILE A 100 4.06 -10.81 -10.39
CA ILE A 100 4.67 -9.59 -9.83
C ILE A 100 4.27 -8.36 -10.67
N VAL A 101 4.39 -8.46 -12.01
CA VAL A 101 4.01 -7.38 -12.92
C VAL A 101 2.50 -7.10 -12.85
N THR A 102 1.68 -8.15 -12.70
CA THR A 102 0.23 -7.98 -12.48
C THR A 102 -0.05 -7.24 -11.18
N CYS A 103 0.68 -7.52 -10.09
CA CYS A 103 0.57 -6.78 -8.83
C CYS A 103 0.97 -5.30 -8.98
N LEU A 104 2.01 -4.98 -9.77
CA LEU A 104 2.38 -3.60 -10.10
C LEU A 104 1.23 -2.87 -10.80
N PHE A 105 0.69 -3.45 -11.87
CA PHE A 105 -0.40 -2.84 -12.65
C PHE A 105 -1.72 -2.78 -11.88
N TYR A 106 -2.05 -3.83 -11.14
CA TYR A 106 -3.26 -3.84 -10.33
C TYR A 106 -3.14 -2.89 -9.13
N GLY A 107 -1.94 -2.77 -8.57
CA GLY A 107 -1.61 -1.75 -7.56
C GLY A 107 -1.91 -0.34 -8.05
N ALA A 108 -1.53 -0.05 -9.30
CA ALA A 108 -1.83 1.21 -9.98
C ALA A 108 -3.34 1.46 -10.23
N ILE A 109 -4.20 0.57 -9.80
CA ILE A 109 -5.67 0.70 -9.88
C ILE A 109 -6.27 0.77 -8.48
N SER A 110 -5.84 -0.11 -7.58
CA SER A 110 -6.44 -0.29 -6.26
C SER A 110 -5.88 0.63 -5.18
N GLY A 111 -4.63 1.04 -5.31
CA GLY A 111 -3.91 1.84 -4.30
C GLY A 111 -3.77 1.17 -2.94
N SER A 112 -4.03 -0.15 -2.85
CA SER A 112 -4.11 -0.91 -1.59
C SER A 112 -3.40 -2.26 -1.70
N ALA A 113 -2.52 -2.56 -0.76
CA ALA A 113 -1.79 -3.82 -0.73
C ALA A 113 -2.70 -5.04 -0.44
N PRO A 114 -3.56 -5.04 0.59
CA PRO A 114 -4.48 -6.14 0.84
C PRO A 114 -5.46 -6.40 -0.31
N ALA A 115 -5.97 -5.33 -0.94
CA ALA A 115 -6.85 -5.45 -2.10
C ALA A 115 -6.13 -6.08 -3.30
N THR A 116 -4.85 -5.73 -3.51
CA THR A 116 -4.01 -6.33 -4.56
C THR A 116 -3.79 -7.82 -4.30
N VAL A 117 -3.45 -8.21 -3.06
CA VAL A 117 -3.30 -9.62 -2.68
C VAL A 117 -4.58 -10.40 -2.92
N ALA A 118 -5.73 -9.86 -2.49
CA ALA A 118 -7.01 -10.52 -2.65
C ALA A 118 -7.37 -10.72 -4.14
N ALA A 119 -7.29 -9.65 -4.94
CA ALA A 119 -7.71 -9.68 -6.33
C ALA A 119 -6.77 -10.49 -7.24
N VAL A 120 -5.45 -10.29 -7.10
CA VAL A 120 -4.48 -11.01 -7.90
C VAL A 120 -4.31 -12.43 -7.36
N GLY A 121 -4.25 -12.60 -6.03
CA GLY A 121 -4.03 -13.89 -5.39
C GLY A 121 -5.12 -14.89 -5.61
N SER A 122 -6.39 -14.48 -5.50
CA SER A 122 -7.54 -15.39 -5.72
C SER A 122 -7.51 -16.06 -7.11
N MET A 123 -6.93 -15.41 -8.08
CA MET A 123 -6.85 -15.90 -9.45
C MET A 123 -5.50 -16.59 -9.74
N THR A 124 -4.37 -15.97 -9.35
CA THR A 124 -3.04 -16.46 -9.76
C THR A 124 -2.53 -17.61 -8.92
N ILE A 125 -2.85 -17.69 -7.62
CA ILE A 125 -2.39 -18.79 -6.77
C ILE A 125 -2.90 -20.14 -7.28
N PRO A 126 -4.21 -20.34 -7.60
CA PRO A 126 -4.68 -21.60 -8.18
C PRO A 126 -4.01 -21.93 -9.52
N ILE A 127 -3.72 -20.93 -10.35
CA ILE A 127 -3.03 -21.15 -11.63
C ILE A 127 -1.61 -21.66 -11.38
N LEU A 128 -0.82 -20.99 -10.52
CA LEU A 128 0.55 -21.38 -10.20
C LEU A 128 0.59 -22.80 -9.62
N VAL A 129 -0.32 -23.13 -8.69
CA VAL A 129 -0.38 -24.48 -8.09
C VAL A 129 -0.70 -25.53 -9.15
N ARG A 130 -1.64 -25.28 -10.06
CA ARG A 130 -1.97 -26.19 -11.18
C ARG A 130 -0.78 -26.40 -12.10
N LEU A 131 0.04 -25.39 -12.30
CA LEU A 131 1.28 -25.46 -13.10
C LEU A 131 2.44 -26.14 -12.37
N GLY A 132 2.23 -26.63 -11.13
CA GLY A 132 3.22 -27.39 -10.39
C GLY A 132 4.11 -26.59 -9.45
N TYR A 133 3.87 -25.29 -9.27
CA TYR A 133 4.59 -24.50 -8.28
C TYR A 133 4.17 -24.87 -6.85
N ASP A 134 5.13 -24.81 -5.92
CA ASP A 134 4.84 -24.99 -4.49
C ASP A 134 3.79 -23.99 -4.02
N LYS A 135 2.72 -24.49 -3.39
CA LYS A 135 1.58 -23.68 -2.94
C LYS A 135 2.02 -22.57 -1.97
N SER A 136 2.99 -22.89 -1.07
CA SER A 136 3.49 -21.90 -0.12
C SER A 136 4.32 -20.80 -0.81
N PHE A 137 5.10 -21.16 -1.84
CA PHE A 137 5.82 -20.18 -2.66
C PHE A 137 4.87 -19.30 -3.46
N ALA A 138 3.88 -19.90 -4.14
CA ALA A 138 2.87 -19.15 -4.89
C ALA A 138 2.09 -18.17 -4.00
N THR A 139 1.78 -18.58 -2.77
CA THR A 139 1.11 -17.73 -1.79
C THR A 139 2.03 -16.61 -1.28
N ALA A 140 3.30 -16.94 -0.98
CA ALA A 140 4.28 -15.98 -0.49
C ALA A 140 4.60 -14.88 -1.51
N ILE A 141 4.79 -15.25 -2.79
CA ILE A 141 5.11 -14.28 -3.83
C ILE A 141 3.96 -13.29 -4.05
N VAL A 142 2.70 -13.76 -4.02
CA VAL A 142 1.53 -12.89 -4.12
C VAL A 142 1.41 -11.99 -2.90
N ALA A 143 1.60 -12.52 -1.68
CA ALA A 143 1.53 -11.73 -0.46
C ALA A 143 2.54 -10.57 -0.47
N VAL A 144 3.79 -10.84 -0.88
CA VAL A 144 4.86 -9.84 -0.91
C VAL A 144 4.69 -8.88 -2.09
N ALA A 145 4.45 -9.40 -3.30
CA ALA A 145 4.23 -8.56 -4.49
C ALA A 145 3.00 -7.67 -4.36
N GLY A 146 1.98 -8.10 -3.60
CA GLY A 146 0.83 -7.27 -3.28
C GLY A 146 1.18 -6.00 -2.50
N GLY A 147 2.31 -5.98 -1.77
CA GLY A 147 2.85 -4.77 -1.13
C GLY A 147 3.18 -3.65 -2.11
N LEU A 148 3.43 -3.97 -3.38
CA LEU A 148 3.60 -2.97 -4.45
C LEU A 148 2.34 -2.13 -4.68
N GLY A 149 1.16 -2.65 -4.28
CA GLY A 149 -0.12 -1.96 -4.43
C GLY A 149 -0.28 -0.69 -3.59
N VAL A 150 0.60 -0.42 -2.64
CA VAL A 150 0.63 0.85 -1.90
C VAL A 150 1.81 1.74 -2.29
N ILE A 151 2.68 1.27 -3.18
CA ILE A 151 3.88 2.00 -3.61
C ILE A 151 3.71 2.54 -5.02
N ILE A 152 3.17 1.72 -5.94
CA ILE A 152 2.84 2.18 -7.30
C ILE A 152 1.60 3.08 -7.23
N PRO A 153 1.67 4.30 -7.81
CA PRO A 153 0.52 5.20 -7.82
C PRO A 153 -0.62 4.71 -8.74
N PRO A 154 -1.87 5.11 -8.40
CA PRO A 154 -2.24 5.89 -7.22
C PRO A 154 -2.16 5.07 -5.94
N SER A 155 -1.75 5.72 -4.85
CA SER A 155 -1.47 5.08 -3.57
C SER A 155 -2.19 5.82 -2.44
N ILE A 156 -3.00 5.08 -1.67
CA ILE A 156 -3.69 5.64 -0.49
C ILE A 156 -2.68 6.15 0.54
N PRO A 157 -1.61 5.43 0.91
CA PRO A 157 -0.57 5.93 1.81
C PRO A 157 0.10 7.23 1.35
N PHE A 158 0.34 7.43 0.05
CA PHE A 158 0.87 8.71 -0.44
C PHE A 158 -0.11 9.86 -0.30
N ILE A 159 -1.41 9.62 -0.48
CA ILE A 159 -2.44 10.63 -0.20
C ILE A 159 -2.40 11.02 1.28
N MET A 160 -2.33 10.02 2.19
CA MET A 160 -2.25 10.26 3.63
C MET A 160 -0.99 11.03 4.03
N TYR A 161 0.15 10.66 3.44
CA TYR A 161 1.41 11.37 3.68
C TYR A 161 1.35 12.80 3.17
N GLY A 162 0.84 13.04 1.96
CA GLY A 162 0.65 14.39 1.41
C GLY A 162 -0.23 15.27 2.31
N MET A 163 -1.32 14.71 2.86
CA MET A 163 -2.18 15.41 3.81
C MET A 163 -1.47 15.73 5.14
N ALA A 164 -0.62 14.82 5.62
CA ALA A 164 0.08 15.00 6.90
C ALA A 164 1.31 15.92 6.80
N SER A 165 1.99 15.91 5.66
CA SER A 165 3.21 16.68 5.40
C SER A 165 2.97 18.04 4.75
N GLY A 166 1.84 18.20 4.04
CA GLY A 166 1.57 19.35 3.17
C GLY A 166 2.21 19.25 1.78
N GLU A 167 2.84 18.10 1.45
CA GLU A 167 3.47 17.88 0.15
C GLU A 167 2.45 17.54 -0.95
N SER A 168 2.81 17.81 -2.20
CA SER A 168 1.99 17.52 -3.37
C SER A 168 1.77 16.01 -3.53
N VAL A 169 0.50 15.58 -3.58
CA VAL A 169 0.14 14.18 -3.82
C VAL A 169 0.56 13.72 -5.21
N SER A 170 0.51 14.60 -6.21
CA SER A 170 0.96 14.30 -7.58
C SER A 170 2.46 14.00 -7.61
N ASP A 171 3.27 14.81 -6.92
CA ASP A 171 4.72 14.62 -6.85
C ASP A 171 5.07 13.33 -6.09
N LEU A 172 4.35 13.03 -5.00
CA LEU A 172 4.50 11.77 -4.28
C LEU A 172 4.17 10.56 -5.17
N PHE A 173 3.16 10.69 -6.02
CA PHE A 173 2.82 9.66 -6.99
C PHE A 173 3.94 9.47 -8.02
N MET A 174 4.50 10.55 -8.56
CA MET A 174 5.64 10.45 -9.47
C MET A 174 6.84 9.80 -8.78
N ALA A 175 7.14 10.21 -7.55
CA ALA A 175 8.24 9.71 -6.74
C ALA A 175 8.13 8.21 -6.41
N GLY A 176 6.92 7.64 -6.37
CA GLY A 176 6.68 6.21 -6.06
C GLY A 176 6.94 5.25 -7.22
N VAL A 177 6.96 5.72 -8.47
CA VAL A 177 7.06 4.86 -9.65
C VAL A 177 8.39 4.09 -9.70
N VAL A 178 9.51 4.80 -9.66
CA VAL A 178 10.85 4.18 -9.76
C VAL A 178 11.13 3.24 -8.60
N PRO A 179 10.86 3.60 -7.33
CA PRO A 179 10.93 2.67 -6.20
C PRO A 179 10.11 1.40 -6.38
N GLY A 180 8.86 1.52 -6.84
CA GLY A 180 8.00 0.37 -7.08
C GLY A 180 8.55 -0.56 -8.17
N LEU A 181 9.07 0.00 -9.27
CA LEU A 181 9.72 -0.78 -10.33
C LEU A 181 11.00 -1.46 -9.85
N LEU A 182 11.81 -0.79 -9.03
CA LEU A 182 13.02 -1.37 -8.41
C LEU A 182 12.66 -2.58 -7.55
N ILE A 183 11.66 -2.44 -6.68
CA ILE A 183 11.21 -3.53 -5.81
C ILE A 183 10.69 -4.69 -6.66
N GLY A 184 9.83 -4.41 -7.65
CA GLY A 184 9.33 -5.41 -8.58
C GLY A 184 10.46 -6.17 -9.29
N ALA A 185 11.49 -5.46 -9.77
CA ALA A 185 12.66 -6.07 -10.40
C ALA A 185 13.43 -7.00 -9.44
N LEU A 186 13.67 -6.58 -8.20
CA LEU A 186 14.36 -7.41 -7.21
C LEU A 186 13.53 -8.66 -6.85
N LEU A 187 12.21 -8.54 -6.73
CA LEU A 187 11.33 -9.70 -6.53
C LEU A 187 11.37 -10.66 -7.71
N MET A 188 11.40 -10.15 -8.95
CA MET A 188 11.55 -10.99 -10.16
C MET A 188 12.90 -11.70 -10.19
N VAL A 189 13.98 -11.03 -9.82
CA VAL A 189 15.31 -11.66 -9.72
C VAL A 189 15.29 -12.84 -8.75
N TYR A 190 14.67 -12.67 -7.58
CA TYR A 190 14.51 -13.78 -6.63
C TYR A 190 13.61 -14.89 -7.19
N ALA A 191 12.51 -14.57 -7.85
CA ALA A 191 11.64 -15.56 -8.47
C ALA A 191 12.39 -16.42 -9.51
N ILE A 192 13.22 -15.78 -10.35
CA ILE A 192 14.09 -16.48 -11.31
C ILE A 192 15.10 -17.40 -10.61
N TYR A 193 15.74 -16.90 -9.54
CA TYR A 193 16.67 -17.73 -8.75
C TYR A 193 15.95 -18.94 -8.13
N TYR A 194 14.78 -18.72 -7.54
CA TYR A 194 13.98 -19.79 -6.92
C TYR A 194 13.59 -20.87 -7.93
N CYS A 195 13.06 -20.47 -9.08
CA CYS A 195 12.61 -21.41 -10.12
C CYS A 195 13.78 -22.18 -10.76
N LYS A 196 14.94 -21.53 -10.96
CA LYS A 196 16.14 -22.23 -11.41
C LYS A 196 16.62 -23.30 -10.42
N LYS A 197 16.46 -23.05 -9.11
CA LYS A 197 16.90 -23.97 -8.07
C LYS A 197 15.96 -25.16 -7.85
N HIS A 198 14.65 -24.94 -7.95
CA HIS A 198 13.63 -25.93 -7.64
C HIS A 198 13.06 -26.63 -8.89
N GLY A 199 13.36 -26.11 -10.08
CA GLY A 199 12.79 -26.59 -11.33
C GLY A 199 11.37 -26.06 -11.58
N GLU A 200 10.91 -26.22 -12.80
CA GLU A 200 9.56 -25.86 -13.26
C GLU A 200 9.03 -26.96 -14.17
N ASP A 201 7.73 -27.21 -14.12
CA ASP A 201 7.04 -28.15 -15.02
C ASP A 201 6.78 -27.44 -16.37
N LYS A 202 7.81 -27.44 -17.22
CA LYS A 202 7.79 -26.73 -18.50
C LYS A 202 6.69 -27.26 -19.46
N GLU A 203 6.28 -28.53 -19.33
CA GLU A 203 5.22 -29.09 -20.18
C GLU A 203 3.88 -28.49 -19.82
N LYS A 204 3.53 -28.41 -18.52
CA LYS A 204 2.29 -27.79 -18.08
C LYS A 204 2.26 -26.29 -18.37
N ILE A 205 3.38 -25.60 -18.16
CA ILE A 205 3.50 -24.17 -18.46
C ILE A 205 3.31 -23.94 -19.96
N ALA A 206 3.97 -24.73 -20.81
CA ALA A 206 3.83 -24.62 -22.26
C ALA A 206 2.38 -24.86 -22.71
N ALA A 207 1.72 -25.90 -22.19
CA ALA A 207 0.33 -26.22 -22.52
C ALA A 207 -0.64 -25.05 -22.15
N GLU A 208 -0.48 -24.41 -20.99
CA GLU A 208 -1.30 -23.25 -20.59
C GLU A 208 -1.03 -22.04 -21.50
N ILE A 209 0.24 -21.76 -21.80
CA ILE A 209 0.63 -20.62 -22.62
C ILE A 209 0.25 -20.85 -24.10
N ASP A 210 0.31 -22.10 -24.61
CA ASP A 210 -0.12 -22.42 -25.98
C ASP A 210 -1.61 -22.19 -26.16
N GLN A 211 -2.43 -22.41 -25.13
CA GLN A 211 -3.85 -22.02 -25.15
C GLN A 211 -4.04 -20.50 -25.27
N LEU A 212 -3.19 -19.70 -24.58
CA LEU A 212 -3.20 -18.24 -24.73
C LEU A 212 -2.68 -17.83 -26.12
N HIS A 213 -1.63 -18.47 -26.62
CA HIS A 213 -1.08 -18.21 -27.95
C HIS A 213 -2.05 -18.62 -29.08
N ALA A 214 -2.89 -19.64 -28.87
CA ALA A 214 -3.93 -20.04 -29.83
C ALA A 214 -4.96 -18.93 -30.07
N LYS A 215 -5.20 -18.03 -29.11
CA LYS A 215 -6.02 -16.81 -29.29
C LYS A 215 -5.35 -15.76 -30.17
N GLY A 216 -4.02 -15.86 -30.36
CA GLY A 216 -3.20 -14.89 -31.06
C GLY A 216 -2.97 -13.62 -30.23
N PHE A 217 -1.89 -12.87 -30.55
CA PHE A 217 -1.57 -11.60 -29.88
C PHE A 217 -2.73 -10.60 -29.92
N ILE A 218 -3.33 -10.42 -31.12
CA ILE A 218 -4.44 -9.47 -31.31
C ILE A 218 -5.64 -9.86 -30.45
N GLY A 219 -5.94 -11.15 -30.28
CA GLY A 219 -7.04 -11.64 -29.44
C GLY A 219 -6.81 -11.30 -27.96
N VAL A 220 -5.67 -11.68 -27.39
CA VAL A 220 -5.33 -11.41 -26.00
C VAL A 220 -5.22 -9.91 -25.72
N PHE A 221 -4.57 -9.15 -26.59
CA PHE A 221 -4.43 -7.71 -26.46
C PHE A 221 -5.78 -6.99 -26.53
N LYS A 222 -6.65 -7.34 -27.48
CA LYS A 222 -8.00 -6.76 -27.62
C LYS A 222 -8.87 -7.04 -26.40
N GLU A 223 -8.79 -8.27 -25.83
CA GLU A 223 -9.51 -8.63 -24.61
C GLU A 223 -9.02 -7.85 -23.39
N SER A 224 -7.74 -7.47 -23.35
CA SER A 224 -7.08 -6.85 -22.17
C SER A 224 -6.83 -5.36 -22.33
N PHE A 225 -7.03 -4.80 -23.53
CA PHE A 225 -6.72 -3.41 -23.85
C PHE A 225 -7.31 -2.42 -22.85
N PHE A 226 -8.60 -2.54 -22.56
CA PHE A 226 -9.26 -1.64 -21.62
C PHE A 226 -8.81 -1.86 -20.17
N ALA A 227 -8.34 -3.05 -19.82
CA ALA A 227 -7.77 -3.31 -18.51
C ALA A 227 -6.42 -2.58 -18.32
N ILE A 228 -5.54 -2.64 -19.33
CA ILE A 228 -4.24 -1.96 -19.34
C ILE A 228 -4.40 -0.44 -19.46
N LEU A 229 -5.41 0.01 -20.19
CA LEU A 229 -5.65 1.44 -20.40
C LEU A 229 -6.07 2.16 -19.11
N SER A 230 -6.64 1.44 -18.11
CA SER A 230 -7.08 2.04 -16.85
C SER A 230 -5.97 2.76 -16.10
N PRO A 231 -4.86 2.13 -15.69
CA PRO A 231 -3.77 2.85 -15.01
C PRO A 231 -3.13 3.93 -15.91
N VAL A 232 -3.11 3.71 -17.23
CA VAL A 232 -2.57 4.70 -18.17
C VAL A 232 -3.41 5.98 -18.19
N ILE A 233 -4.75 5.86 -18.18
CA ILE A 233 -5.64 7.02 -18.09
C ILE A 233 -5.45 7.73 -16.76
N ILE A 234 -5.47 6.99 -15.63
CA ILE A 234 -5.37 7.59 -14.30
C ILE A 234 -4.06 8.37 -14.17
N LEU A 235 -2.93 7.71 -14.43
CA LEU A 235 -1.61 8.32 -14.29
C LEU A 235 -1.37 9.39 -15.35
N GLY A 236 -1.84 9.17 -16.59
CA GLY A 236 -1.76 10.15 -17.66
C GLY A 236 -2.47 11.45 -17.31
N CYS A 237 -3.70 11.39 -16.78
CA CYS A 237 -4.43 12.59 -16.36
C CYS A 237 -3.72 13.33 -15.22
N ILE A 238 -3.15 12.61 -14.24
CA ILE A 238 -2.45 13.22 -13.11
C ILE A 238 -1.13 13.86 -13.57
N TYR A 239 -0.30 13.13 -14.32
CA TYR A 239 1.05 13.59 -14.70
C TYR A 239 1.04 14.69 -15.76
N THR A 240 0.00 14.77 -16.58
CA THR A 240 -0.19 15.88 -17.51
C THR A 240 -0.85 17.11 -16.89
N GLY A 241 -1.28 17.00 -15.61
CA GLY A 241 -1.98 18.08 -14.91
C GLY A 241 -3.41 18.32 -15.39
N VAL A 242 -3.96 17.44 -16.23
CA VAL A 242 -5.35 17.55 -16.73
C VAL A 242 -6.36 17.29 -15.63
N ALA A 243 -6.02 16.43 -14.67
CA ALA A 243 -6.87 16.14 -13.51
C ALA A 243 -6.02 16.03 -12.23
N SER A 244 -6.58 16.55 -11.14
CA SER A 244 -6.06 16.31 -9.79
C SER A 244 -6.19 14.81 -9.42
N PRO A 245 -5.45 14.32 -8.42
CA PRO A 245 -5.60 12.94 -7.93
C PRO A 245 -7.05 12.55 -7.58
N THR A 246 -7.82 13.50 -7.03
CA THR A 246 -9.23 13.28 -6.68
C THR A 246 -10.12 13.15 -7.91
N GLU A 247 -9.95 14.02 -8.90
CA GLU A 247 -10.69 13.95 -10.16
C GLU A 247 -10.33 12.68 -10.94
N ALA A 248 -9.06 12.32 -10.99
CA ALA A 248 -8.60 11.06 -11.60
C ALA A 248 -9.21 9.83 -10.91
N ALA A 249 -9.41 9.86 -9.59
CA ALA A 249 -10.10 8.79 -8.87
C ALA A 249 -11.56 8.67 -9.29
N VAL A 250 -12.28 9.78 -9.47
CA VAL A 250 -13.65 9.81 -9.99
C VAL A 250 -13.71 9.27 -11.43
N ILE A 251 -12.81 9.74 -12.31
CA ILE A 251 -12.67 9.22 -13.69
C ILE A 251 -12.46 7.71 -13.67
N SER A 252 -11.62 7.21 -12.77
CA SER A 252 -11.35 5.77 -12.59
C SER A 252 -12.62 4.96 -12.25
N VAL A 253 -13.50 5.48 -11.39
CA VAL A 253 -14.77 4.83 -11.05
C VAL A 253 -15.66 4.72 -12.29
N PHE A 254 -15.88 5.84 -13.00
CA PHE A 254 -16.71 5.82 -14.21
C PHE A 254 -16.12 4.92 -15.30
N TYR A 255 -14.80 5.00 -15.52
CA TYR A 255 -14.12 4.14 -16.47
C TYR A 255 -14.32 2.67 -16.12
N SER A 256 -14.12 2.30 -14.85
CA SER A 256 -14.29 0.93 -14.35
C SER A 256 -15.70 0.40 -14.55
N LEU A 257 -16.72 1.25 -14.27
CA LEU A 257 -18.13 0.91 -14.51
C LEU A 257 -18.41 0.68 -15.99
N VAL A 258 -17.99 1.59 -16.86
CA VAL A 258 -18.19 1.46 -18.32
C VAL A 258 -17.53 0.19 -18.84
N VAL A 259 -16.29 -0.07 -18.46
CA VAL A 259 -15.55 -1.27 -18.92
C VAL A 259 -16.21 -2.54 -18.41
N SER A 260 -16.58 -2.61 -17.14
CA SER A 260 -17.13 -3.83 -16.53
C SER A 260 -18.56 -4.14 -16.98
N LEU A 261 -19.40 -3.11 -17.17
CA LEU A 261 -20.82 -3.28 -17.55
C LEU A 261 -21.02 -3.46 -19.06
N PHE A 262 -20.38 -2.61 -19.86
CA PHE A 262 -20.69 -2.51 -21.30
C PHE A 262 -19.67 -3.23 -22.19
N ILE A 263 -18.37 -3.17 -21.84
CA ILE A 263 -17.30 -3.74 -22.67
C ILE A 263 -17.11 -5.21 -22.32
N TYR A 264 -16.80 -5.50 -21.06
CA TYR A 264 -16.53 -6.88 -20.60
C TYR A 264 -17.81 -7.63 -20.23
N LYS A 265 -18.90 -6.91 -19.94
CA LYS A 265 -20.19 -7.49 -19.54
C LYS A 265 -20.06 -8.49 -18.39
N SER A 266 -19.07 -8.28 -17.54
CA SER A 266 -18.72 -9.13 -16.40
C SER A 266 -19.57 -8.85 -15.16
N MET A 267 -20.28 -7.71 -15.15
CA MET A 267 -21.15 -7.25 -14.07
C MET A 267 -22.52 -6.86 -14.59
N LYS A 268 -23.53 -6.91 -13.72
CA LYS A 268 -24.89 -6.42 -13.97
C LYS A 268 -25.14 -5.16 -13.15
N PHE A 269 -26.07 -4.31 -13.59
CA PHE A 269 -26.43 -3.08 -12.87
C PHE A 269 -26.84 -3.34 -11.38
N LYS A 270 -27.50 -4.47 -11.11
CA LYS A 270 -27.87 -4.87 -9.74
C LYS A 270 -26.67 -5.12 -8.82
N ASP A 271 -25.50 -5.45 -9.39
CA ASP A 271 -24.30 -5.75 -8.62
C ASP A 271 -23.63 -4.46 -8.08
N ILE A 272 -23.92 -3.31 -8.74
CA ILE A 272 -23.35 -2.00 -8.36
C ILE A 272 -23.72 -1.65 -6.91
N TRP A 273 -25.00 -1.85 -6.52
CA TRP A 273 -25.44 -1.55 -5.16
C TRP A 273 -24.67 -2.36 -4.11
N GLY A 274 -24.47 -3.65 -4.38
CA GLY A 274 -23.66 -4.51 -3.50
C GLY A 274 -22.21 -4.04 -3.37
N ILE A 275 -21.61 -3.61 -4.48
CA ILE A 275 -20.23 -3.08 -4.48
C ILE A 275 -20.15 -1.75 -3.73
N MET A 276 -21.11 -0.85 -3.90
CA MET A 276 -21.17 0.42 -3.16
C MET A 276 -21.26 0.17 -1.66
N VAL A 277 -22.16 -0.73 -1.21
CA VAL A 277 -22.29 -1.08 0.21
C VAL A 277 -21.02 -1.70 0.76
N GLU A 278 -20.38 -2.61 0.02
CA GLU A 278 -19.12 -3.23 0.39
C GLU A 278 -17.97 -2.20 0.42
N GLY A 279 -17.95 -1.27 -0.55
CA GLY A 279 -17.04 -0.13 -0.57
C GLY A 279 -17.18 0.74 0.67
N VAL A 280 -18.38 1.13 1.04
CA VAL A 280 -18.65 1.90 2.28
C VAL A 280 -18.15 1.15 3.50
N ARG A 281 -18.42 -0.15 3.62
CA ARG A 281 -17.93 -0.98 4.73
C ARG A 281 -16.39 -1.04 4.78
N THR A 282 -15.73 -0.95 3.66
CA THR A 282 -14.27 -0.99 3.57
C THR A 282 -13.64 0.35 3.97
N TYR A 283 -14.14 1.49 3.45
CA TYR A 283 -13.47 2.77 3.69
C TYR A 283 -14.00 3.53 4.92
N ALA A 284 -15.22 3.30 5.38
CA ALA A 284 -15.75 4.02 6.54
C ALA A 284 -14.91 3.84 7.82
N PRO A 285 -14.41 2.62 8.16
CA PRO A 285 -13.47 2.45 9.26
C PRO A 285 -12.17 3.24 9.04
N ILE A 286 -11.67 3.32 7.80
CA ILE A 286 -10.46 4.06 7.46
C ILE A 286 -10.65 5.56 7.73
N LEU A 287 -11.80 6.13 7.35
CA LEU A 287 -12.11 7.54 7.65
C LEU A 287 -12.18 7.83 9.15
N PHE A 288 -12.73 6.90 9.92
CA PHE A 288 -12.81 7.06 11.38
C PHE A 288 -11.42 6.98 12.04
N ILE A 289 -10.57 6.06 11.59
CA ILE A 289 -9.16 5.98 12.02
C ILE A 289 -8.43 7.28 11.66
N LEU A 290 -8.65 7.79 10.44
CA LEU A 290 -8.07 9.03 9.97
C LEU A 290 -8.44 10.22 10.87
N ALA A 291 -9.75 10.41 11.13
CA ALA A 291 -10.25 11.48 12.00
C ALA A 291 -9.56 11.44 13.38
N ALA A 292 -9.53 10.26 14.01
CA ALA A 292 -8.91 10.06 15.31
C ALA A 292 -7.39 10.31 15.28
N SER A 293 -6.70 9.86 14.22
CA SER A 293 -5.25 10.05 14.04
C SER A 293 -4.87 11.52 13.89
N ILE A 294 -5.65 12.29 13.12
CA ILE A 294 -5.43 13.73 12.95
C ILE A 294 -5.62 14.47 14.27
N ALA A 295 -6.68 14.14 15.02
CA ALA A 295 -6.89 14.73 16.33
C ALA A 295 -5.73 14.40 17.30
N PHE A 296 -5.30 13.14 17.32
CA PHE A 296 -4.16 12.70 18.13
C PHE A 296 -2.86 13.43 17.77
N SER A 297 -2.56 13.52 16.46
CA SER A 297 -1.38 14.26 15.97
C SER A 297 -1.40 15.73 16.39
N ARG A 298 -2.55 16.42 16.34
CA ARG A 298 -2.70 17.79 16.82
C ARG A 298 -2.48 17.92 18.32
N VAL A 299 -2.99 16.96 19.11
CA VAL A 299 -2.74 16.92 20.56
C VAL A 299 -1.25 16.73 20.87
N LEU A 300 -0.56 15.80 20.19
CA LEU A 300 0.88 15.62 20.33
C LEU A 300 1.67 16.87 19.96
N THR A 301 1.23 17.62 18.95
CA THR A 301 1.84 18.88 18.54
C THR A 301 1.68 19.96 19.63
N LEU A 302 0.49 20.07 20.25
CA LEU A 302 0.27 20.96 21.40
C LEU A 302 1.12 20.57 22.62
N MET A 303 1.38 19.28 22.81
CA MET A 303 2.28 18.76 23.84
C MET A 303 3.77 18.95 23.50
N ARG A 304 4.09 19.52 22.34
CA ARG A 304 5.45 19.71 21.81
C ARG A 304 6.26 18.40 21.67
N VAL A 305 5.55 17.28 21.46
CA VAL A 305 6.19 15.95 21.33
C VAL A 305 7.16 15.90 20.14
N PRO A 306 6.79 16.39 18.91
CA PRO A 306 7.72 16.41 17.79
C PRO A 306 9.02 17.14 18.09
N GLN A 307 8.94 18.32 18.73
CA GLN A 307 10.09 19.14 19.09
C GLN A 307 10.99 18.45 20.11
N SER A 308 10.40 17.82 21.12
CA SER A 308 11.15 17.11 22.17
C SER A 308 11.89 15.90 21.62
N ILE A 309 11.24 15.11 20.76
CA ILE A 309 11.86 13.94 20.11
C ILE A 309 12.96 14.39 19.16
N SER A 310 12.70 15.44 18.36
CA SER A 310 13.68 16.00 17.44
C SER A 310 14.93 16.49 18.16
N ALA A 311 14.76 17.27 19.23
CA ALA A 311 15.87 17.75 20.04
C ALA A 311 16.68 16.59 20.67
N TRP A 312 16.01 15.54 21.14
CA TRP A 312 16.69 14.38 21.72
C TRP A 312 17.48 13.60 20.65
N ILE A 313 16.90 13.33 19.48
CA ILE A 313 17.58 12.60 18.40
C ILE A 313 18.77 13.40 17.88
N LEU A 314 18.58 14.68 17.55
CA LEU A 314 19.64 15.52 17.00
C LEU A 314 20.75 15.85 18.04
N GLY A 315 20.41 15.85 19.32
CA GLY A 315 21.39 16.01 20.41
C GLY A 315 22.25 14.78 20.68
N ASN A 316 21.74 13.58 20.38
CA ASN A 316 22.47 12.32 20.64
C ASN A 316 23.10 11.70 19.39
N PHE A 317 22.56 11.96 18.20
CA PHE A 317 23.03 11.39 16.95
C PHE A 317 23.46 12.50 15.98
N HIS A 318 24.72 12.46 15.54
CA HIS A 318 25.31 13.46 14.65
C HIS A 318 25.47 12.95 13.21
N ASN A 319 25.35 11.63 13.01
CA ASN A 319 25.52 11.02 11.70
C ASN A 319 24.15 10.80 11.04
N LYS A 320 23.96 11.43 9.87
CA LYS A 320 22.74 11.31 9.04
C LYS A 320 22.34 9.85 8.77
N ILE A 321 23.32 9.00 8.44
CA ILE A 321 23.04 7.58 8.11
C ILE A 321 22.50 6.84 9.34
N VAL A 322 23.08 7.11 10.53
CA VAL A 322 22.62 6.48 11.78
C VAL A 322 21.19 6.91 12.11
N ILE A 323 20.87 8.20 11.96
CA ILE A 323 19.51 8.72 12.19
C ILE A 323 18.52 8.02 11.24
N LEU A 324 18.86 7.93 9.95
CA LEU A 324 17.98 7.27 8.96
C LEU A 324 17.81 5.77 9.22
N LEU A 325 18.86 5.07 9.67
CA LEU A 325 18.76 3.67 10.05
C LEU A 325 17.86 3.46 11.27
N VAL A 326 18.02 4.31 12.31
CA VAL A 326 17.15 4.27 13.51
C VAL A 326 15.69 4.51 13.12
N ILE A 327 15.42 5.51 12.26
CA ILE A 327 14.07 5.79 11.76
C ILE A 327 13.53 4.58 10.96
N ASN A 328 14.33 3.99 10.08
CA ASN A 328 13.91 2.81 9.31
C ASN A 328 13.57 1.62 10.23
N ILE A 329 14.40 1.31 11.21
CA ILE A 329 14.13 0.21 12.17
C ILE A 329 12.85 0.51 12.95
N PHE A 330 12.67 1.74 13.41
CA PHE A 330 11.47 2.16 14.13
C PHE A 330 10.22 2.02 13.26
N LEU A 331 10.25 2.50 12.01
CA LEU A 331 9.14 2.38 11.07
C LEU A 331 8.81 0.91 10.72
N LEU A 332 9.82 0.05 10.59
CA LEU A 332 9.61 -1.39 10.40
C LEU A 332 8.84 -2.01 11.58
N ILE A 333 9.26 -1.70 12.81
CA ILE A 333 8.58 -2.20 14.01
C ILE A 333 7.13 -1.70 14.05
N VAL A 334 6.91 -0.41 13.77
CA VAL A 334 5.56 0.16 13.74
C VAL A 334 4.71 -0.52 12.65
N GLY A 335 5.24 -0.69 11.43
CA GLY A 335 4.54 -1.32 10.31
C GLY A 335 4.17 -2.79 10.56
N MET A 336 4.92 -3.50 11.43
CA MET A 336 4.58 -4.86 11.84
C MET A 336 3.35 -4.93 12.77
N VAL A 337 3.01 -3.82 13.45
CA VAL A 337 1.99 -3.80 14.52
C VAL A 337 0.74 -3.02 14.12
N MET A 338 0.86 -2.03 13.24
CA MET A 338 -0.26 -1.18 12.86
C MET A 338 -0.30 -0.92 11.34
N ASP A 339 -1.49 -0.56 10.86
CA ASP A 339 -1.72 -0.21 9.45
C ASP A 339 -0.93 1.05 9.05
N THR A 340 -0.64 1.16 7.75
CA THR A 340 0.09 2.29 7.16
C THR A 340 -0.61 3.62 7.38
N THR A 341 -1.93 3.67 7.27
CA THR A 341 -2.71 4.92 7.36
C THR A 341 -2.54 5.61 8.71
N PRO A 342 -2.85 4.99 9.87
CA PRO A 342 -2.62 5.62 11.16
C PRO A 342 -1.13 5.87 11.44
N ALA A 343 -0.24 4.96 11.02
CA ALA A 343 1.19 5.12 11.21
C ALA A 343 1.71 6.40 10.52
N ILE A 344 1.34 6.63 9.25
CA ILE A 344 1.74 7.82 8.50
C ILE A 344 1.22 9.09 9.18
N LEU A 345 -0.07 9.14 9.53
CA LEU A 345 -0.68 10.35 10.10
C LEU A 345 -0.12 10.74 11.46
N ILE A 346 0.25 9.75 12.27
CA ILE A 346 0.82 9.99 13.60
C ILE A 346 2.30 10.33 13.51
N LEU A 347 3.05 9.58 12.68
CA LEU A 347 4.50 9.65 12.68
C LEU A 347 5.05 10.73 11.74
N THR A 348 4.34 11.11 10.68
CA THR A 348 4.81 12.18 9.77
C THR A 348 5.08 13.49 10.51
N PRO A 349 4.17 14.05 11.33
CA PRO A 349 4.44 15.28 12.06
C PRO A 349 5.59 15.17 13.09
N ILE A 350 5.89 13.95 13.54
CA ILE A 350 6.95 13.68 14.50
C ILE A 350 8.31 13.55 13.82
N LEU A 351 8.37 12.79 12.71
CA LEU A 351 9.62 12.42 12.05
C LEU A 351 10.04 13.43 10.98
N LEU A 352 9.09 14.08 10.31
CA LEU A 352 9.38 15.04 9.24
C LEU A 352 10.31 16.19 9.68
N PRO A 353 10.11 16.84 10.84
CA PRO A 353 11.04 17.86 11.31
C PRO A 353 12.47 17.34 11.53
N ILE A 354 12.61 16.08 11.95
CA ILE A 354 13.92 15.45 12.19
C ILE A 354 14.65 15.24 10.86
N VAL A 355 13.98 14.67 9.88
CA VAL A 355 14.59 14.34 8.58
C VAL A 355 14.87 15.59 7.75
N THR A 356 14.04 16.63 7.84
CA THR A 356 14.30 17.93 7.22
C THR A 356 15.48 18.65 7.85
N ALA A 357 15.65 18.57 9.16
CA ALA A 357 16.80 19.15 9.86
C ALA A 357 18.14 18.53 9.44
N ILE A 358 18.17 17.26 9.02
CA ILE A 358 19.36 16.60 8.45
C ILE A 358 19.47 16.75 6.92
N GLY A 359 18.65 17.63 6.32
CA GLY A 359 18.68 17.92 4.89
C GLY A 359 18.12 16.82 3.99
N MET A 360 17.12 16.05 4.45
CA MET A 360 16.39 15.10 3.62
C MET A 360 15.18 15.79 2.97
N ASN A 361 14.96 15.51 1.69
CA ASN A 361 13.79 16.02 0.97
C ASN A 361 12.50 15.37 1.53
N PRO A 362 11.43 16.15 1.82
CA PRO A 362 10.18 15.64 2.38
C PRO A 362 9.49 14.59 1.51
N ILE A 363 9.48 14.75 0.18
CA ILE A 363 8.89 13.78 -0.76
C ILE A 363 9.67 12.45 -0.71
N HIS A 364 11.00 12.52 -0.72
CA HIS A 364 11.85 11.34 -0.59
C HIS A 364 11.61 10.60 0.74
N PHE A 365 11.46 11.35 1.84
CA PHE A 365 11.09 10.75 3.12
C PHE A 365 9.71 10.07 3.07
N GLY A 366 8.73 10.67 2.40
CA GLY A 366 7.41 10.08 2.20
C GLY A 366 7.49 8.74 1.47
N VAL A 367 8.29 8.66 0.41
CA VAL A 367 8.53 7.41 -0.32
C VAL A 367 9.19 6.36 0.58
N MET A 368 10.26 6.74 1.29
CA MET A 368 10.95 5.86 2.23
C MET A 368 10.00 5.33 3.30
N MET A 369 9.16 6.18 3.87
CA MET A 369 8.20 5.82 4.91
C MET A 369 7.14 4.85 4.39
N VAL A 370 6.55 5.11 3.22
CA VAL A 370 5.54 4.22 2.62
C VAL A 370 6.13 2.87 2.26
N VAL A 371 7.32 2.83 1.64
CA VAL A 371 8.02 1.57 1.31
C VAL A 371 8.34 0.78 2.57
N ASN A 372 8.80 1.44 3.63
CA ASN A 372 9.11 0.82 4.90
C ASN A 372 7.87 0.18 5.55
N LEU A 373 6.79 0.93 5.65
CA LEU A 373 5.53 0.45 6.22
C LEU A 373 4.89 -0.66 5.36
N ALA A 374 5.11 -0.64 4.02
CA ALA A 374 4.67 -1.71 3.13
C ALA A 374 5.34 -3.06 3.43
N ILE A 375 6.59 -3.06 3.90
CA ILE A 375 7.27 -4.27 4.38
C ILE A 375 6.54 -4.82 5.63
N GLY A 376 6.00 -3.96 6.47
CA GLY A 376 5.21 -4.36 7.63
C GLY A 376 3.99 -5.21 7.27
N PHE A 377 3.36 -4.99 6.11
CA PHE A 377 2.23 -5.80 5.64
C PHE A 377 2.57 -7.28 5.41
N VAL A 378 3.84 -7.61 5.24
CA VAL A 378 4.31 -8.97 4.97
C VAL A 378 5.21 -9.53 6.08
N THR A 379 5.32 -8.79 7.19
CA THR A 379 6.19 -9.17 8.31
C THR A 379 5.37 -9.46 9.57
N PRO A 380 5.54 -10.63 10.22
CA PRO A 380 4.91 -10.90 11.51
C PRO A 380 5.29 -9.85 12.57
N PRO A 381 4.45 -9.61 13.61
CA PRO A 381 3.35 -10.46 14.08
C PRO A 381 2.02 -10.28 13.35
N ILE A 382 1.69 -9.08 12.83
CA ILE A 382 0.40 -8.91 12.16
C ILE A 382 0.51 -9.30 10.68
N GLY A 383 1.21 -8.50 9.84
CA GLY A 383 1.38 -8.82 8.42
C GLY A 383 0.07 -9.00 7.66
N VAL A 384 -0.71 -7.93 7.47
CA VAL A 384 -2.08 -7.98 6.92
C VAL A 384 -2.16 -8.74 5.59
N ASN A 385 -1.18 -8.57 4.70
CA ASN A 385 -1.12 -9.30 3.43
C ASN A 385 -0.96 -10.82 3.64
N LEU A 386 -0.25 -11.23 4.69
CA LEU A 386 -0.09 -12.65 5.02
C LEU A 386 -1.42 -13.26 5.45
N PHE A 387 -2.24 -12.51 6.22
CA PHE A 387 -3.58 -12.96 6.61
C PHE A 387 -4.51 -13.06 5.40
N VAL A 388 -4.50 -12.06 4.51
CA VAL A 388 -5.29 -12.12 3.27
C VAL A 388 -4.85 -13.31 2.41
N ALA A 389 -3.56 -13.53 2.23
CA ALA A 389 -3.05 -14.67 1.48
C ALA A 389 -3.35 -16.02 2.15
N SER A 390 -3.33 -16.07 3.49
CA SER A 390 -3.74 -17.24 4.28
C SER A 390 -5.21 -17.58 4.06
N SER A 391 -6.09 -16.60 4.06
CA SER A 391 -7.54 -16.81 3.83
C SER A 391 -7.87 -17.33 2.42
N LEU A 392 -7.00 -17.09 1.44
CA LEU A 392 -7.15 -17.60 0.08
C LEU A 392 -6.65 -19.04 -0.10
N THR A 393 -5.80 -19.52 0.81
CA THR A 393 -5.05 -20.77 0.61
C THR A 393 -5.15 -21.76 1.75
N ASP A 394 -5.71 -21.36 2.89
CA ASP A 394 -5.76 -22.12 4.15
C ASP A 394 -4.36 -22.53 4.69
N ILE A 395 -3.29 -21.86 4.20
CA ILE A 395 -1.94 -22.07 4.73
C ILE A 395 -1.75 -21.19 5.97
N PRO A 396 -1.22 -21.72 7.08
CA PRO A 396 -0.95 -20.93 8.27
C PRO A 396 -0.04 -19.72 7.97
N VAL A 397 -0.38 -18.57 8.52
CA VAL A 397 0.34 -17.28 8.30
C VAL A 397 1.85 -17.41 8.52
N MET A 398 2.27 -18.10 9.59
CA MET A 398 3.68 -18.30 9.90
C MET A 398 4.42 -19.10 8.82
N LYS A 399 3.77 -20.08 8.20
CA LYS A 399 4.36 -20.86 7.09
C LYS A 399 4.53 -20.00 5.83
N ILE A 400 3.56 -19.13 5.55
CA ILE A 400 3.66 -18.17 4.46
C ILE A 400 4.79 -17.17 4.74
N ALA A 401 4.88 -16.64 5.97
CA ALA A 401 5.92 -15.70 6.38
C ALA A 401 7.33 -16.30 6.26
N GLN A 402 7.53 -17.54 6.68
CA GLN A 402 8.82 -18.22 6.52
C GLN A 402 9.23 -18.34 5.04
N LYS A 403 8.27 -18.66 4.17
CA LYS A 403 8.53 -18.77 2.72
C LYS A 403 8.69 -17.39 2.05
N ALA A 404 8.08 -16.35 2.61
CA ALA A 404 8.19 -14.95 2.16
C ALA A 404 9.52 -14.29 2.57
N MET A 405 10.25 -14.85 3.57
CA MET A 405 11.46 -14.21 4.13
C MET A 405 12.48 -13.76 3.08
N PRO A 406 12.87 -14.58 2.08
CA PRO A 406 13.82 -14.12 1.05
C PRO A 406 13.27 -12.98 0.18
N LEU A 407 11.96 -12.96 -0.09
CA LEU A 407 11.29 -11.88 -0.82
C LEU A 407 11.26 -10.59 0.02
N ILE A 408 11.05 -10.72 1.34
CA ILE A 408 11.14 -9.59 2.30
C ILE A 408 12.56 -9.03 2.33
N ILE A 409 13.59 -9.89 2.27
CA ILE A 409 14.99 -9.43 2.17
C ILE A 409 15.22 -8.61 0.89
N CYS A 410 14.68 -9.04 -0.26
CA CYS A 410 14.73 -8.23 -1.49
C CYS A 410 14.08 -6.86 -1.32
N PHE A 411 12.95 -6.80 -0.61
CA PHE A 411 12.25 -5.56 -0.29
C PHE A 411 13.08 -4.66 0.64
N LEU A 412 13.74 -5.24 1.65
CA LEU A 412 14.65 -4.53 2.56
C LEU A 412 15.89 -3.98 1.83
N ILE A 413 16.44 -4.73 0.89
CA ILE A 413 17.54 -4.25 0.03
C ILE A 413 17.07 -3.04 -0.78
N ALA A 414 15.88 -3.09 -1.38
CA ALA A 414 15.30 -1.95 -2.08
C ALA A 414 15.13 -0.75 -1.15
N LEU A 415 14.61 -0.95 0.06
CA LEU A 415 14.44 0.11 1.06
C LEU A 415 15.78 0.77 1.41
N LEU A 416 16.84 0.00 1.60
CA LEU A 416 18.18 0.54 1.88
C LEU A 416 18.72 1.34 0.68
N LEU A 417 18.56 0.85 -0.54
CA LEU A 417 18.94 1.58 -1.75
C LEU A 417 18.16 2.88 -1.88
N ILE A 418 16.84 2.86 -1.68
CA ILE A 418 15.99 4.05 -1.69
C ILE A 418 16.44 5.03 -0.61
N THR A 419 16.72 4.57 0.62
CA THR A 419 17.14 5.42 1.73
C THR A 419 18.45 6.16 1.44
N ILE A 420 19.40 5.50 0.77
CA ILE A 420 20.75 6.05 0.50
C ILE A 420 20.75 6.88 -0.78
N ILE A 421 20.07 6.42 -1.83
CA ILE A 421 20.10 7.00 -3.17
C ILE A 421 18.82 7.82 -3.39
N THR A 422 18.87 9.09 -3.05
CA THR A 422 17.73 10.03 -3.16
C THR A 422 17.14 10.10 -4.58
N GLN A 423 18.01 9.95 -5.60
CA GLN A 423 17.61 9.97 -7.01
C GLN A 423 16.59 8.89 -7.38
N ILE A 424 16.58 7.74 -6.68
CA ILE A 424 15.60 6.69 -6.95
C ILE A 424 14.18 7.21 -6.73
N SER A 425 13.96 8.06 -5.74
CA SER A 425 12.65 8.65 -5.46
C SER A 425 12.40 9.94 -6.25
N LEU A 426 13.43 10.72 -6.55
CA LEU A 426 13.28 12.06 -7.15
C LEU A 426 13.61 12.09 -8.66
N ALA A 427 13.86 10.94 -9.29
CA ALA A 427 14.26 10.87 -10.69
C ALA A 427 13.22 11.39 -11.69
N LEU A 428 11.94 11.44 -11.32
CA LEU A 428 10.84 11.88 -12.17
C LEU A 428 10.28 13.25 -11.77
N LEU A 429 10.84 13.89 -10.75
CA LEU A 429 10.52 15.24 -10.28
C LEU A 429 11.59 16.26 -10.78
#